data_e5e2419e50d995a6e56bd43986473432
#
_entry.id   e5e2419e50d995a6e56bd43986473432
#
_cell.length_a   1.000
_cell.length_b   1.000
_cell.length_c   1.000
_cell.angle_alpha   90.00
_cell.angle_beta   90.00
_cell.angle_gamma   90.00
#
_symmetry.space_group_name_H-M   'P 1'
#
loop_
_entity.id
_entity.type
_entity.pdbx_description
1 polymer ?
#
loop_
_entity_poly.entity_id
_entity_poly.type
_entity_poly.pdbx_seq_one_letter_code
_entity_poly.pdbx_strand_id
1 'polypeptide(L)'
;MVVTGLIPTGEQVARLIIYLLLATVYICLWLAWAEFFSVVCRHAATAALACVAIWLVLTLFQSLIASGIASLVYPLTGANAQMNMLNNYQTQMAWNRVSPYYLFSEITSILMNPNVHSTNVISIMESQEGAVASYLTLGQSMLQIVPHIITMIAVAVVGFAAAYISFMRKEIRA
;
A
#
# COMPACT_ATOMS: atom_id res chain seq x y z
N MET A 1 -13.76 15.64 -16.21
CA MET A 1 -12.83 16.48 -17.00
C MET A 1 -13.39 16.83 -18.39
N VAL A 2 -13.96 15.92 -19.12
CA VAL A 2 -14.59 16.21 -20.43
C VAL A 2 -15.76 17.20 -20.31
N VAL A 3 -16.48 17.17 -19.19
CA VAL A 3 -17.64 18.07 -18.91
C VAL A 3 -17.22 19.53 -18.68
N THR A 4 -15.96 19.78 -18.31
CA THR A 4 -15.43 21.13 -18.03
C THR A 4 -14.67 21.75 -19.21
N GLY A 5 -14.62 21.06 -20.37
CA GLY A 5 -13.94 21.56 -21.58
C GLY A 5 -12.39 21.55 -21.49
N LEU A 6 -11.81 21.05 -20.42
CA LEU A 6 -10.37 20.95 -20.26
C LEU A 6 -9.84 19.66 -20.95
N ILE A 7 -9.03 19.84 -21.96
CA ILE A 7 -8.36 18.73 -22.65
C ILE A 7 -7.25 18.19 -21.71
N PRO A 8 -7.25 16.89 -21.37
CA PRO A 8 -6.22 16.30 -20.53
C PRO A 8 -4.85 16.39 -21.24
N THR A 9 -3.82 16.78 -20.48
CA THR A 9 -2.45 16.79 -21.01
C THR A 9 -1.93 15.37 -21.20
N GLY A 10 -0.96 15.18 -22.10
CA GLY A 10 -0.36 13.85 -22.33
C GLY A 10 0.20 13.22 -21.04
N GLU A 11 0.73 14.02 -20.12
CA GLU A 11 1.21 13.56 -18.82
C GLU A 11 0.07 13.04 -17.93
N GLN A 12 -1.09 13.71 -17.92
CA GLN A 12 -2.25 13.24 -17.15
C GLN A 12 -2.79 11.91 -17.68
N VAL A 13 -2.80 11.73 -19.00
CA VAL A 13 -3.19 10.47 -19.63
C VAL A 13 -2.20 9.36 -19.26
N ALA A 14 -0.90 9.63 -19.31
CA ALA A 14 0.13 8.67 -18.91
C ALA A 14 -0.02 8.26 -17.43
N ARG A 15 -0.24 9.21 -16.51
CA ARG A 15 -0.50 8.94 -15.08
C ARG A 15 -1.71 8.03 -14.90
N LEU A 16 -2.78 8.27 -15.64
CA LEU A 16 -3.99 7.44 -15.60
C LEU A 16 -3.73 6.00 -16.08
N ILE A 17 -2.98 5.83 -17.18
CA ILE A 17 -2.62 4.51 -17.70
C ILE A 17 -1.78 3.74 -16.67
N ILE A 18 -0.77 4.38 -16.09
CA ILE A 18 0.07 3.79 -15.05
C ILE A 18 -0.78 3.38 -13.84
N TYR A 19 -1.70 4.24 -13.42
CA TYR A 19 -2.63 3.93 -12.33
C TYR A 19 -3.46 2.67 -12.61
N LEU A 20 -4.01 2.53 -13.82
CA LEU A 20 -4.79 1.35 -14.21
C LEU A 20 -3.94 0.07 -14.21
N LEU A 21 -2.69 0.14 -14.67
CA LEU A 21 -1.76 -0.98 -14.60
C LEU A 21 -1.46 -1.38 -13.14
N LEU A 22 -1.23 -0.40 -12.26
CA LEU A 22 -0.98 -0.64 -10.85
C LEU A 22 -2.23 -1.16 -10.11
N ALA A 23 -3.42 -0.70 -10.47
CA ALA A 23 -4.67 -1.24 -9.97
C ALA A 23 -4.82 -2.73 -10.37
N THR A 24 -4.41 -3.09 -11.59
CA THR A 24 -4.39 -4.49 -12.01
C THR A 24 -3.44 -5.34 -11.16
N VAL A 25 -2.24 -4.83 -10.86
CA VAL A 25 -1.28 -5.51 -9.95
C VAL A 25 -1.90 -5.71 -8.57
N TYR A 26 -2.59 -4.70 -8.03
CA TYR A 26 -3.28 -4.78 -6.75
C TYR A 26 -4.39 -5.84 -6.75
N ILE A 27 -5.18 -5.93 -7.83
CA ILE A 27 -6.21 -6.97 -8.00
C ILE A 27 -5.55 -8.36 -8.07
N CYS A 28 -4.48 -8.52 -8.85
CA CYS A 28 -3.75 -9.78 -8.95
C CYS A 28 -3.17 -10.23 -7.60
N LEU A 29 -2.73 -9.30 -6.76
CA LEU A 29 -2.26 -9.60 -5.41
C LEU A 29 -3.37 -10.27 -4.57
N TRP A 30 -4.57 -9.69 -4.55
CA TRP A 30 -5.70 -10.26 -3.81
C TRP A 30 -6.21 -11.56 -4.41
N LEU A 31 -6.15 -11.70 -5.75
CA LEU A 31 -6.47 -12.94 -6.43
C LEU A 31 -5.52 -14.07 -6.01
N ALA A 32 -4.21 -13.81 -5.93
CA ALA A 32 -3.22 -14.77 -5.47
C ALA A 32 -3.51 -15.30 -4.06
N TRP A 33 -3.89 -14.41 -3.15
CA TRP A 33 -4.28 -14.79 -1.79
C TRP A 33 -5.61 -15.54 -1.75
N ALA A 34 -6.59 -15.16 -2.58
CA ALA A 34 -7.86 -15.88 -2.70
C ALA A 34 -7.65 -17.31 -3.22
N GLU A 35 -6.78 -17.50 -4.21
CA GLU A 35 -6.37 -18.83 -4.69
C GLU A 35 -5.70 -19.64 -3.59
N PHE A 36 -4.77 -19.05 -2.83
CA PHE A 36 -4.14 -19.73 -1.71
C PHE A 36 -5.18 -20.23 -0.68
N PHE A 37 -6.13 -19.39 -0.26
CA PHE A 37 -7.17 -19.81 0.68
C PHE A 37 -8.10 -20.86 0.07
N SER A 38 -8.40 -20.77 -1.21
CA SER A 38 -9.20 -21.77 -1.93
C SER A 38 -8.55 -23.15 -1.91
N VAL A 39 -7.22 -23.20 -2.03
CA VAL A 39 -6.47 -24.46 -1.96
C VAL A 39 -6.37 -24.98 -0.52
N VAL A 40 -6.15 -24.12 0.46
CA VAL A 40 -5.91 -24.53 1.86
C VAL A 40 -7.21 -24.95 2.56
N CYS A 41 -8.29 -24.19 2.37
CA CYS A 41 -9.59 -24.45 3.02
C CYS A 41 -10.32 -25.63 2.36
N ARG A 42 -11.11 -26.37 3.16
CA ARG A 42 -11.92 -27.51 2.68
C ARG A 42 -13.21 -27.07 2.00
N HIS A 43 -13.74 -25.91 2.41
CA HIS A 43 -15.03 -25.39 1.91
C HIS A 43 -14.83 -24.02 1.29
N ALA A 44 -15.50 -23.76 0.17
CA ALA A 44 -15.44 -22.48 -0.53
C ALA A 44 -15.88 -21.29 0.34
N ALA A 45 -16.90 -21.50 1.19
CA ALA A 45 -17.40 -20.47 2.10
C ALA A 45 -16.33 -20.04 3.14
N THR A 46 -15.58 -21.01 3.71
CA THR A 46 -14.50 -20.70 4.65
C THR A 46 -13.32 -20.03 3.98
N ALA A 47 -13.00 -20.39 2.73
CA ALA A 47 -11.95 -19.73 1.95
C ALA A 47 -12.30 -18.26 1.68
N ALA A 48 -13.54 -17.99 1.25
CA ALA A 48 -14.03 -16.64 1.00
C ALA A 48 -14.03 -15.79 2.29
N LEU A 49 -14.53 -16.34 3.40
CA LEU A 49 -14.53 -15.65 4.68
C LEU A 49 -13.11 -15.33 5.17
N ALA A 50 -12.16 -16.27 5.04
CA ALA A 50 -10.78 -16.05 5.43
C ALA A 50 -10.13 -14.92 4.61
N CYS A 51 -10.34 -14.92 3.28
CA CYS A 51 -9.84 -13.88 2.40
C CYS A 51 -10.41 -12.50 2.77
N VAL A 52 -11.72 -12.41 2.95
CA VAL A 52 -12.40 -11.16 3.34
C VAL A 52 -11.95 -10.69 4.73
N ALA A 53 -11.81 -11.60 5.69
CA ALA A 53 -11.36 -11.26 7.04
C ALA A 53 -9.95 -10.64 7.03
N ILE A 54 -8.99 -11.26 6.32
CA ILE A 54 -7.65 -10.71 6.19
C ILE A 54 -7.66 -9.37 5.44
N TRP A 55 -8.44 -9.26 4.38
CA TRP A 55 -8.60 -7.99 3.66
C TRP A 55 -9.13 -6.89 4.57
N LEU A 56 -10.17 -7.17 5.39
CA LEU A 56 -10.72 -6.21 6.35
C LEU A 56 -9.68 -5.79 7.40
N VAL A 57 -8.94 -6.75 7.96
CA VAL A 57 -7.89 -6.46 8.95
C VAL A 57 -6.83 -5.54 8.35
N LEU A 58 -6.31 -5.88 7.18
CA LEU A 58 -5.25 -5.10 6.53
C LEU A 58 -5.73 -3.77 5.95
N THR A 59 -7.05 -3.58 5.74
CA THR A 59 -7.60 -2.34 5.19
C THR A 59 -8.10 -1.40 6.28
N LEU A 60 -8.87 -1.90 7.26
CA LEU A 60 -9.51 -1.08 8.27
C LEU A 60 -8.72 -1.01 9.58
N PHE A 61 -8.17 -2.13 10.03
CA PHE A 61 -7.53 -2.20 11.35
C PHE A 61 -6.03 -1.95 11.32
N GLN A 62 -5.40 -1.97 10.14
CA GLN A 62 -3.96 -1.81 10.02
C GLN A 62 -3.44 -0.51 10.62
N SER A 63 -4.12 0.61 10.41
CA SER A 63 -3.70 1.91 10.96
C SER A 63 -3.79 1.95 12.50
N LEU A 64 -4.79 1.28 13.08
CA LEU A 64 -4.93 1.14 14.53
C LEU A 64 -3.83 0.25 15.10
N ILE A 65 -3.52 -0.86 14.45
CA ILE A 65 -2.43 -1.76 14.84
C ILE A 65 -1.09 -1.01 14.77
N ALA A 66 -0.83 -0.33 13.67
CA ALA A 66 0.39 0.44 13.47
C ALA A 66 0.58 1.54 14.51
N SER A 67 -0.48 2.30 14.81
CA SER A 67 -0.43 3.35 15.83
C SER A 67 -0.26 2.77 17.23
N GLY A 68 -0.91 1.65 17.54
CA GLY A 68 -0.74 0.94 18.81
C GLY A 68 0.70 0.48 19.01
N ILE A 69 1.30 -0.20 18.02
CA ILE A 69 2.70 -0.64 18.08
C ILE A 69 3.66 0.55 18.21
N ALA A 70 3.47 1.60 17.42
CA ALA A 70 4.29 2.80 17.47
C ALA A 70 4.24 3.47 18.84
N SER A 71 3.05 3.54 19.45
CA SER A 71 2.86 4.15 20.78
C SER A 71 3.45 3.29 21.91
N LEU A 72 3.52 1.98 21.75
CA LEU A 72 4.18 1.08 22.69
C LEU A 72 5.71 1.20 22.64
N VAL A 73 6.27 1.36 21.44
CA VAL A 73 7.73 1.45 21.24
C VAL A 73 8.24 2.87 21.51
N TYR A 74 7.51 3.89 21.05
CA TYR A 74 7.84 5.30 21.19
C TYR A 74 6.63 6.07 21.76
N PRO A 75 6.44 6.05 23.10
CA PRO A 75 5.31 6.71 23.74
C PRO A 75 5.34 8.23 23.49
N LEU A 76 4.17 8.78 23.19
CA LEU A 76 3.96 10.23 22.99
C LEU A 76 3.55 10.93 24.28
N THR A 77 3.76 10.28 25.44
CA THR A 77 3.46 10.80 26.78
C THR A 77 4.73 10.85 27.63
N GLY A 78 4.81 11.80 28.55
CA GLY A 78 5.95 11.96 29.46
C GLY A 78 7.04 12.91 28.94
N ALA A 79 8.17 12.91 29.61
CA ALA A 79 9.27 13.89 29.41
C ALA A 79 9.92 13.78 27.99
N ASN A 80 9.85 12.62 27.35
CA ASN A 80 10.48 12.36 26.04
C ASN A 80 9.49 12.42 24.86
N ALA A 81 8.26 12.89 25.08
CA ALA A 81 7.20 12.88 24.06
C ALA A 81 7.63 13.58 22.75
N GLN A 82 8.25 14.75 22.83
CA GLN A 82 8.72 15.48 21.66
C GLN A 82 9.83 14.74 20.90
N MET A 83 10.78 14.14 21.62
CA MET A 83 11.88 13.38 21.01
C MET A 83 11.38 12.11 20.32
N ASN A 84 10.34 11.49 20.88
CA ASN A 84 9.75 10.27 20.34
C ASN A 84 8.82 10.51 19.16
N MET A 85 8.33 11.72 18.93
CA MET A 85 7.30 12.02 17.94
C MET A 85 7.69 11.58 16.52
N LEU A 86 8.90 11.89 16.09
CA LEU A 86 9.41 11.51 14.78
C LEU A 86 9.54 9.99 14.64
N ASN A 87 10.14 9.33 15.64
CA ASN A 87 10.33 7.88 15.64
C ASN A 87 9.00 7.13 15.72
N ASN A 88 8.04 7.62 16.49
CA ASN A 88 6.69 7.08 16.57
C ASN A 88 6.02 7.10 15.19
N TYR A 89 6.04 8.24 14.53
CA TYR A 89 5.43 8.38 13.21
C TYR A 89 6.12 7.52 12.14
N GLN A 90 7.46 7.48 12.12
CA GLN A 90 8.20 6.61 11.20
C GLN A 90 7.87 5.13 11.41
N THR A 91 7.77 4.70 12.68
CA THR A 91 7.38 3.33 13.03
C THR A 91 5.95 3.05 12.58
N GLN A 92 5.02 3.96 12.81
CA GLN A 92 3.64 3.85 12.34
C GLN A 92 3.57 3.70 10.81
N MET A 93 4.32 4.52 10.07
CA MET A 93 4.37 4.41 8.60
C MET A 93 4.97 3.07 8.14
N ALA A 94 6.05 2.62 8.77
CA ALA A 94 6.68 1.34 8.43
C ALA A 94 5.70 0.17 8.62
N TRP A 95 4.93 0.16 9.70
CA TRP A 95 3.90 -0.85 9.94
C TRP A 95 2.70 -0.72 9.01
N ASN A 96 2.27 0.48 8.66
CA ASN A 96 1.21 0.68 7.68
C ASN A 96 1.57 0.12 6.31
N ARG A 97 2.84 0.19 5.91
CA ARG A 97 3.35 -0.37 4.64
C ARG A 97 3.33 -1.89 4.55
N VAL A 98 3.02 -2.59 5.63
CA VAL A 98 2.71 -4.03 5.58
C VAL A 98 1.37 -4.28 4.85
N SER A 99 0.45 -3.32 4.89
CA SER A 99 -0.83 -3.41 4.21
C SER A 99 -0.70 -3.12 2.71
N PRO A 100 -1.13 -4.05 1.83
CA PRO A 100 -1.22 -3.79 0.39
C PRO A 100 -2.13 -2.61 0.03
N TYR A 101 -3.20 -2.41 0.81
CA TYR A 101 -4.09 -1.26 0.65
C TYR A 101 -3.35 0.06 0.90
N TYR A 102 -2.58 0.14 1.98
CA TYR A 102 -1.81 1.33 2.30
C TYR A 102 -0.75 1.64 1.24
N LEU A 103 -0.01 0.62 0.77
CA LEU A 103 0.94 0.77 -0.32
C LEU A 103 0.27 1.30 -1.60
N PHE A 104 -0.89 0.73 -1.97
CA PHE A 104 -1.63 1.18 -3.14
C PHE A 104 -2.16 2.61 -2.98
N SER A 105 -2.61 3.00 -1.78
CA SER A 105 -3.07 4.36 -1.50
C SER A 105 -1.93 5.38 -1.57
N GLU A 106 -0.72 5.06 -1.07
CA GLU A 106 0.47 5.90 -1.22
C GLU A 106 0.84 6.09 -2.69
N ILE A 107 0.87 4.99 -3.48
CA ILE A 107 1.11 5.04 -4.92
C ILE A 107 0.11 5.96 -5.61
N THR A 108 -1.19 5.78 -5.31
CA THR A 108 -2.26 6.58 -5.90
C THR A 108 -2.11 8.07 -5.56
N SER A 109 -1.78 8.37 -4.31
CA SER A 109 -1.59 9.74 -3.83
C SER A 109 -0.42 10.43 -4.55
N ILE A 110 0.73 9.76 -4.67
CA ILE A 110 1.92 10.30 -5.33
C ILE A 110 1.70 10.43 -6.85
N LEU A 111 1.02 9.48 -7.46
CA LEU A 111 0.82 9.45 -8.91
C LEU A 111 -0.25 10.45 -9.38
N MET A 112 -1.36 10.57 -8.64
CA MET A 112 -2.50 11.40 -9.03
C MET A 112 -2.39 12.84 -8.54
N ASN A 113 -1.63 13.09 -7.48
CA ASN A 113 -1.42 14.43 -6.96
C ASN A 113 0.06 14.83 -7.08
N PRO A 114 0.43 15.60 -8.13
CA PRO A 114 1.83 16.01 -8.34
C PRO A 114 2.37 16.97 -7.27
N ASN A 115 1.51 17.46 -6.37
CA ASN A 115 1.91 18.29 -5.22
C ASN A 115 2.35 17.45 -4.02
N VAL A 116 2.08 16.15 -4.00
CA VAL A 116 2.51 15.25 -2.93
C VAL A 116 3.92 14.74 -3.25
N HIS A 117 4.92 15.33 -2.58
CA HIS A 117 6.33 14.99 -2.81
C HIS A 117 6.76 13.70 -2.12
N SER A 118 6.12 13.37 -1.00
CA SER A 118 6.36 12.16 -0.22
C SER A 118 5.32 12.08 0.89
N THR A 119 4.96 10.89 1.29
CA THR A 119 4.20 10.66 2.53
C THR A 119 5.13 10.60 3.75
N ASN A 120 6.40 10.97 3.59
CA ASN A 120 7.36 10.98 4.68
C ASN A 120 7.16 12.23 5.56
N VAL A 121 7.35 12.11 6.88
CA VAL A 121 7.17 13.19 7.88
C VAL A 121 7.95 14.46 7.53
N ILE A 122 9.16 14.28 6.99
CA ILE A 122 10.05 15.40 6.66
C ILE A 122 9.41 16.30 5.60
N SER A 123 8.77 15.72 4.59
CA SER A 123 8.11 16.51 3.53
C SER A 123 6.80 17.14 3.99
N ILE A 124 6.11 16.58 4.99
CA ILE A 124 4.94 17.21 5.60
C ILE A 124 5.40 18.42 6.43
N MET A 125 6.50 18.32 7.15
CA MET A 125 7.08 19.44 7.89
C MET A 125 7.62 20.53 6.97
N GLU A 126 8.34 20.14 5.89
CA GLU A 126 8.85 21.09 4.88
C GLU A 126 7.72 21.80 4.13
N SER A 127 6.60 21.13 3.86
CA SER A 127 5.43 21.76 3.22
C SER A 127 4.72 22.76 4.14
N GLN A 128 4.84 22.61 5.45
CA GLN A 128 4.33 23.58 6.43
C GLN A 128 5.24 24.81 6.58
N GLU A 129 6.55 24.68 6.28
CA GLU A 129 7.51 25.79 6.34
C GLU A 129 7.52 26.68 5.09
N GLY A 130 6.56 26.50 4.17
CA GLY A 130 6.40 27.37 3.00
C GLY A 130 7.41 27.15 1.88
N ALA A 131 8.09 26.00 1.85
CA ALA A 131 8.87 25.59 0.70
C ALA A 131 7.97 25.54 -0.54
N VAL A 132 8.36 26.26 -1.59
CA VAL A 132 7.60 26.31 -2.86
C VAL A 132 7.53 24.89 -3.42
N ALA A 133 6.35 24.28 -3.29
CA ALA A 133 6.09 22.94 -3.79
C ALA A 133 6.23 22.96 -5.32
N SER A 134 7.36 22.51 -5.85
CA SER A 134 7.51 22.31 -7.28
C SER A 134 6.75 21.06 -7.68
N TYR A 135 6.00 21.12 -8.77
CA TYR A 135 5.27 19.98 -9.29
C TYR A 135 6.24 18.83 -9.61
N LEU A 136 6.00 17.65 -9.04
CA LEU A 136 6.76 16.45 -9.40
C LEU A 136 6.50 16.07 -10.86
N THR A 137 7.58 15.93 -11.61
CA THR A 137 7.51 15.34 -12.94
C THR A 137 7.09 13.87 -12.85
N LEU A 138 6.51 13.32 -13.91
CA LEU A 138 6.11 11.91 -13.95
C LEU A 138 7.28 10.98 -13.59
N GLY A 139 8.51 11.28 -14.07
CA GLY A 139 9.70 10.49 -13.75
C GLY A 139 10.06 10.49 -12.26
N GLN A 140 9.95 11.62 -11.59
CA GLN A 140 10.19 11.74 -10.14
C GLN A 140 9.13 10.99 -9.34
N SER A 141 7.85 11.10 -9.72
CA SER A 141 6.77 10.33 -9.11
C SER A 141 7.01 8.83 -9.26
N MET A 142 7.46 8.37 -10.45
CA MET A 142 7.79 6.96 -10.68
C MET A 142 8.91 6.47 -9.78
N LEU A 143 9.99 7.22 -9.61
CA LEU A 143 11.09 6.84 -8.71
C LEU A 143 10.63 6.64 -7.27
N GLN A 144 9.69 7.47 -6.80
CA GLN A 144 9.16 7.34 -5.44
C GLN A 144 8.27 6.12 -5.25
N ILE A 145 7.50 5.73 -6.26
CA ILE A 145 6.56 4.60 -6.15
C ILE A 145 7.19 3.23 -6.45
N VAL A 146 8.37 3.18 -7.08
CA VAL A 146 9.07 1.92 -7.42
C VAL A 146 9.19 0.96 -6.24
N PRO A 147 9.67 1.36 -5.04
CA PRO A 147 9.79 0.43 -3.90
C PRO A 147 8.44 -0.15 -3.48
N HIS A 148 7.36 0.64 -3.54
CA HIS A 148 6.01 0.19 -3.22
C HIS A 148 5.50 -0.83 -4.24
N ILE A 149 5.78 -0.60 -5.53
CA ILE A 149 5.43 -1.51 -6.63
C ILE A 149 6.17 -2.85 -6.45
N ILE A 150 7.47 -2.81 -6.18
CA ILE A 150 8.28 -4.02 -5.96
C ILE A 150 7.71 -4.82 -4.79
N THR A 151 7.36 -4.16 -3.69
CA THR A 151 6.77 -4.81 -2.53
C THR A 151 5.42 -5.47 -2.87
N MET A 152 4.55 -4.78 -3.58
CA MET A 152 3.25 -5.33 -4.00
C MET A 152 3.41 -6.55 -4.92
N ILE A 153 4.32 -6.49 -5.90
CA ILE A 153 4.62 -7.61 -6.79
C ILE A 153 5.20 -8.78 -5.99
N ALA A 154 6.14 -8.53 -5.07
CA ALA A 154 6.72 -9.56 -4.23
C ALA A 154 5.66 -10.27 -3.39
N VAL A 155 4.73 -9.54 -2.77
CA VAL A 155 3.62 -10.10 -1.99
C VAL A 155 2.68 -10.93 -2.88
N ALA A 156 2.39 -10.49 -4.10
CA ALA A 156 1.60 -11.25 -5.07
C ALA A 156 2.30 -12.56 -5.46
N VAL A 157 3.59 -12.51 -5.80
CA VAL A 157 4.41 -13.69 -6.15
C VAL A 157 4.47 -14.68 -4.99
N VAL A 158 4.65 -14.22 -3.77
CA VAL A 158 4.62 -15.09 -2.56
C VAL A 158 3.26 -15.77 -2.42
N GLY A 159 2.15 -15.04 -2.62
CA GLY A 159 0.80 -15.61 -2.60
C GLY A 159 0.60 -16.71 -3.64
N PHE A 160 0.96 -16.47 -4.89
CA PHE A 160 0.90 -17.47 -5.97
C PHE A 160 1.81 -18.67 -5.69
N ALA A 161 3.04 -18.45 -5.25
CA ALA A 161 3.96 -19.53 -4.90
C ALA A 161 3.41 -20.39 -3.75
N ALA A 162 2.84 -19.76 -2.73
CA ALA A 162 2.21 -20.46 -1.62
C ALA A 162 0.99 -21.28 -2.06
N ALA A 163 0.15 -20.73 -2.95
CA ALA A 163 -0.98 -21.42 -3.55
C ALA A 163 -0.50 -22.65 -4.34
N TYR A 164 0.48 -22.48 -5.22
CA TYR A 164 1.05 -23.56 -6.03
C TYR A 164 1.67 -24.68 -5.18
N ILE A 165 2.51 -24.34 -4.21
CA ILE A 165 3.15 -25.34 -3.33
C ILE A 165 2.08 -26.11 -2.52
N SER A 166 1.05 -25.40 -2.04
CA SER A 166 -0.03 -26.01 -1.28
C SER A 166 -0.87 -26.96 -2.15
N PHE A 167 -1.10 -26.60 -3.40
CA PHE A 167 -1.79 -27.42 -4.38
C PHE A 167 -0.99 -28.71 -4.69
N MET A 168 0.27 -28.59 -5.05
CA MET A 168 1.15 -29.74 -5.34
C MET A 168 1.26 -30.72 -4.17
N ARG A 169 1.31 -30.21 -2.93
CA ARG A 169 1.35 -31.06 -1.73
C ARG A 169 0.05 -31.84 -1.50
N LYS A 170 -1.10 -31.37 -1.98
CA LYS A 170 -2.36 -32.09 -1.87
C LYS A 170 -2.48 -33.18 -2.93
N GLU A 171 -2.06 -32.93 -4.17
CA GLU A 171 -2.09 -33.94 -5.25
C GLU A 171 -1.17 -35.14 -4.96
N ILE A 172 0.00 -34.93 -4.33
CA ILE A 172 0.95 -36.00 -4.01
C ILE A 172 0.41 -36.92 -2.88
N ARG A 173 -0.59 -36.48 -2.11
CA ARG A 173 -1.16 -37.24 -1.00
C ARG A 173 -2.49 -37.91 -1.31
N ALA A 174 -3.05 -37.71 -2.49
CA ALA A 174 -4.26 -38.36 -2.98
C ALA A 174 -3.90 -39.61 -3.80
#